data_8b2af5f8ab2cfeb4c6dbce0be4eb6a2d
#
_entry.id   8b2af5f8ab2cfeb4c6dbce0be4eb6a2d
#
_cell.length_a   1.000
_cell.length_b   1.000
_cell.length_c   1.000
_cell.angle_alpha   90.00
_cell.angle_beta   90.00
_cell.angle_gamma   90.00
#
_symmetry.space_group_name_H-M   'P 1'
#
loop_
_entity.id
_entity.type
_entity.pdbx_description
1 polymer ?
#
loop_
_entity_poly.entity_id
_entity_poly.type
_entity_poly.pdbx_seq_one_letter_code
_entity_poly.pdbx_strand_id
1 'polypeptide(L)'
;MKNPEQFLKGKYWSNEDFRKATEQTAKRIATREHRQIPDEPEARIENYIRRFTTIFERDDEKKREHGVEAIRRLLHRKYIVKPDHISDEYIKGVLFGNFAEQQGYNRGDLRDPDVKESLYEQFHDQTGHSFEDYHVPQEEREKVRKMVLKDQETRLDSWFSYITSPEAENVPAAYRYWAFAEMLKLGSYDDERKTYNKRTETTAAPFPELDQQALALVLDEIRRKQRGEPSALVATDEHSQIEFSKRLQSENFGKLYAFAQEYLKSLRLPTERLIITDGEWRVFPCGSDPHEVAKALAGFHTQWCIAGEGTAAGYLAHSDLHIYFSKDADGNNRIPRSCIVDSKGHGITEVRGILSDETAKQHLDDYITPVVEKRLASLPGGEKWRDQMRDMKRLATIHLKHKRREELSQEDLRFLYEIDGKIHTTGYGRDPRITKILKGRDIKDDLSLVLSIPREQISTTQEEALRGNIVYHYGNLGLSSLTSAEGLTLPQSVGGSLYLNGLTSAKDLTLPQSVGGGLYLNGLTSAKDLTFPQSVGRNLDLSSLNSAEGLTLPQSVGRDLYLDSLTSAEKTNLQKQYPHLHIV
;
A
#
# COMPACT_ATOMS: atom_id res chain seq x y z
N MET A 1 24.74 -23.57 -7.21
CA MET A 1 23.35 -23.13 -6.98
C MET A 1 22.68 -22.92 -8.33
N LYS A 2 21.51 -23.50 -8.58
CA LYS A 2 20.77 -23.16 -9.79
C LYS A 2 20.27 -21.72 -9.65
N ASN A 3 20.71 -20.86 -10.56
CA ASN A 3 20.31 -19.45 -10.65
C ASN A 3 18.79 -19.35 -10.90
N PRO A 4 18.05 -18.36 -10.38
CA PRO A 4 16.62 -18.14 -10.64
C PRO A 4 16.27 -18.12 -12.13
N GLU A 5 17.13 -17.61 -12.99
CA GLU A 5 16.97 -17.60 -14.45
C GLU A 5 17.02 -18.99 -15.05
N GLN A 6 17.84 -19.89 -14.49
CA GLN A 6 17.88 -21.31 -14.87
C GLN A 6 16.59 -22.04 -14.51
N PHE A 7 15.93 -21.65 -13.42
CA PHE A 7 14.59 -22.13 -13.09
C PHE A 7 13.57 -21.70 -14.16
N LEU A 8 13.52 -20.42 -14.55
CA LEU A 8 12.63 -19.93 -15.61
C LEU A 8 12.93 -20.56 -16.96
N LYS A 9 14.20 -20.81 -17.28
CA LYS A 9 14.60 -21.57 -18.49
C LYS A 9 13.94 -22.94 -18.49
N GLY A 10 14.04 -23.67 -17.38
CA GLY A 10 13.40 -24.98 -17.25
C GLY A 10 11.87 -24.94 -17.40
N LYS A 11 11.22 -23.85 -16.98
CA LYS A 11 9.76 -23.70 -17.05
C LYS A 11 9.24 -23.22 -18.39
N TYR A 12 9.91 -22.26 -19.04
CA TYR A 12 9.34 -21.53 -20.16
C TYR A 12 10.15 -21.59 -21.46
N TRP A 13 11.35 -22.18 -21.48
CA TRP A 13 12.19 -22.17 -22.68
C TRP A 13 11.62 -22.96 -23.84
N SER A 14 10.76 -23.95 -23.60
CA SER A 14 9.99 -24.65 -24.63
C SER A 14 8.89 -23.80 -25.27
N ASN A 15 8.46 -22.71 -24.60
CA ASN A 15 7.46 -21.78 -25.11
C ASN A 15 8.12 -20.81 -26.12
N GLU A 16 7.69 -20.87 -27.37
CA GLU A 16 8.26 -20.06 -28.47
C GLU A 16 8.03 -18.56 -28.25
N ASP A 17 6.85 -18.16 -27.75
CA ASP A 17 6.53 -16.75 -27.49
C ASP A 17 7.43 -16.17 -26.39
N PHE A 18 7.68 -16.94 -25.34
CA PHE A 18 8.61 -16.54 -24.28
C PHE A 18 10.04 -16.37 -24.83
N ARG A 19 10.53 -17.32 -25.63
CA ARG A 19 11.86 -17.20 -26.27
C ARG A 19 11.94 -15.97 -27.16
N LYS A 20 10.95 -15.77 -28.04
CA LYS A 20 10.89 -14.58 -28.91
C LYS A 20 10.89 -13.28 -28.12
N ALA A 21 10.12 -13.20 -27.03
CA ALA A 21 10.07 -12.02 -26.16
C ALA A 21 11.42 -11.74 -25.48
N THR A 22 12.11 -12.78 -24.96
CA THR A 22 13.44 -12.64 -24.36
C THR A 22 14.48 -12.20 -25.39
N GLU A 23 14.47 -12.76 -26.61
CA GLU A 23 15.36 -12.40 -27.71
C GLU A 23 15.14 -10.97 -28.19
N GLN A 24 13.88 -10.55 -28.40
CA GLN A 24 13.55 -9.18 -28.79
C GLN A 24 14.00 -8.18 -27.75
N THR A 25 13.86 -8.52 -26.46
CA THR A 25 14.32 -7.65 -25.37
C THR A 25 15.84 -7.54 -25.37
N ALA A 26 16.55 -8.67 -25.53
CA ALA A 26 18.01 -8.68 -25.62
C ALA A 26 18.51 -7.86 -26.81
N LYS A 27 17.91 -7.97 -28.00
CA LYS A 27 18.21 -7.15 -29.19
C LYS A 27 18.05 -5.65 -28.91
N ARG A 28 16.94 -5.24 -28.28
CA ARG A 28 16.69 -3.82 -27.94
C ARG A 28 17.72 -3.26 -26.98
N ILE A 29 18.08 -4.04 -25.94
CA ILE A 29 19.10 -3.64 -24.97
C ILE A 29 20.47 -3.55 -25.63
N ALA A 30 20.85 -4.56 -26.43
CA ALA A 30 22.12 -4.60 -27.16
C ALA A 30 22.28 -3.38 -28.09
N THR A 31 21.24 -3.02 -28.84
CA THR A 31 21.23 -1.82 -29.71
C THR A 31 21.39 -0.53 -28.89
N ARG A 32 20.67 -0.39 -27.77
CA ARG A 32 20.73 0.82 -26.92
C ARG A 32 22.08 0.98 -26.24
N GLU A 33 22.68 -0.12 -25.80
CA GLU A 33 23.90 -0.11 -25.01
C GLU A 33 25.16 -0.41 -25.84
N HIS A 34 25.03 -0.49 -27.18
CA HIS A 34 26.11 -0.78 -28.12
C HIS A 34 26.96 -2.02 -27.74
N ARG A 35 26.29 -3.08 -27.28
CA ARG A 35 26.92 -4.36 -26.90
C ARG A 35 26.38 -5.55 -27.71
N GLN A 36 27.06 -6.69 -27.63
CA GLN A 36 26.59 -7.92 -28.28
C GLN A 36 25.36 -8.49 -27.56
N ILE A 37 24.52 -9.18 -28.35
CA ILE A 37 23.38 -9.92 -27.81
C ILE A 37 23.92 -11.12 -27.04
N PRO A 38 23.49 -11.34 -25.78
CA PRO A 38 23.92 -12.51 -25.02
C PRO A 38 23.55 -13.82 -25.74
N ASP A 39 24.47 -14.76 -25.83
CA ASP A 39 24.21 -16.09 -26.40
C ASP A 39 23.48 -17.00 -25.41
N GLU A 40 23.80 -16.88 -24.12
CA GLU A 40 23.25 -17.68 -23.04
C GLU A 40 21.77 -17.37 -22.80
N PRO A 41 20.89 -18.38 -22.79
CA PRO A 41 19.46 -18.22 -22.52
C PRO A 41 19.16 -17.52 -21.18
N GLU A 42 19.92 -17.83 -20.14
CA GLU A 42 19.79 -17.27 -18.80
C GLU A 42 20.02 -15.76 -18.82
N ALA A 43 21.04 -15.27 -19.50
CA ALA A 43 21.32 -13.86 -19.65
C ALA A 43 20.22 -13.11 -20.44
N ARG A 44 19.59 -13.77 -21.42
CA ARG A 44 18.41 -13.21 -22.12
C ARG A 44 17.20 -13.16 -21.21
N ILE A 45 16.98 -14.17 -20.38
CA ILE A 45 15.91 -14.20 -19.37
C ILE A 45 16.13 -13.11 -18.33
N GLU A 46 17.35 -12.94 -17.82
CA GLU A 46 17.71 -11.87 -16.90
C GLU A 46 17.37 -10.49 -17.47
N ASN A 47 17.80 -10.22 -18.71
CA ASN A 47 17.48 -8.97 -19.41
C ASN A 47 15.95 -8.75 -19.55
N TYR A 48 15.20 -9.84 -19.80
CA TYR A 48 13.75 -9.78 -19.94
C TYR A 48 13.07 -9.44 -18.61
N ILE A 49 13.48 -10.07 -17.52
CA ILE A 49 12.96 -9.84 -16.18
C ILE A 49 13.34 -8.43 -15.70
N ARG A 50 14.62 -8.04 -15.89
CA ARG A 50 15.13 -6.71 -15.52
C ARG A 50 14.36 -5.56 -16.16
N ARG A 51 13.80 -5.76 -17.35
CA ARG A 51 12.94 -4.75 -17.99
C ARG A 51 11.72 -4.41 -17.14
N PHE A 52 11.14 -5.38 -16.45
CA PHE A 52 9.99 -5.16 -15.58
C PHE A 52 10.44 -4.51 -14.27
N THR A 53 11.47 -5.06 -13.61
CA THR A 53 11.95 -4.50 -12.32
C THR A 53 12.40 -3.05 -12.48
N THR A 54 13.08 -2.69 -13.55
CA THR A 54 13.47 -1.30 -13.83
C THR A 54 12.29 -0.32 -13.89
N ILE A 55 11.07 -0.76 -14.17
CA ILE A 55 9.89 0.10 -14.13
C ILE A 55 9.46 0.38 -12.70
N PHE A 56 9.54 -0.61 -11.83
CA PHE A 56 9.12 -0.55 -10.43
C PHE A 56 10.17 0.11 -9.53
N GLU A 57 11.44 0.01 -9.90
CA GLU A 57 12.63 0.51 -9.18
C GLU A 57 13.08 1.91 -9.65
N ARG A 58 12.23 2.67 -10.37
CA ARG A 58 12.59 4.03 -10.81
C ARG A 58 12.61 4.99 -9.63
N ASP A 59 13.66 5.79 -9.53
CA ASP A 59 13.79 6.87 -8.54
C ASP A 59 12.72 7.95 -8.73
N ASP A 60 12.40 8.29 -9.99
CA ASP A 60 11.35 9.25 -10.33
C ASP A 60 9.96 8.63 -10.06
N GLU A 61 9.32 9.03 -8.97
CA GLU A 61 8.04 8.52 -8.50
C GLU A 61 6.94 8.63 -9.56
N LYS A 62 6.83 9.77 -10.24
CA LYS A 62 5.80 9.99 -11.27
C LYS A 62 5.98 9.06 -12.46
N LYS A 63 7.23 8.84 -12.89
CA LYS A 63 7.52 7.88 -13.98
C LYS A 63 7.30 6.45 -13.55
N ARG A 64 7.59 6.13 -12.29
CA ARG A 64 7.30 4.81 -11.71
C ARG A 64 5.81 4.55 -11.68
N GLU A 65 5.01 5.44 -11.08
CA GLU A 65 3.56 5.34 -11.01
C GLU A 65 2.91 5.22 -12.39
N HIS A 66 3.34 6.07 -13.33
CA HIS A 66 2.85 6.01 -14.72
C HIS A 66 3.17 4.67 -15.38
N GLY A 67 4.37 4.14 -15.17
CA GLY A 67 4.78 2.83 -15.70
C GLY A 67 3.99 1.67 -15.09
N VAL A 68 3.81 1.67 -13.77
CA VAL A 68 3.00 0.68 -13.03
C VAL A 68 1.55 0.71 -13.51
N GLU A 69 0.95 1.90 -13.61
CA GLU A 69 -0.43 2.06 -14.06
C GLU A 69 -0.63 1.64 -15.54
N ALA A 70 0.36 1.87 -16.39
CA ALA A 70 0.31 1.41 -17.78
C ALA A 70 0.29 -0.14 -17.86
N ILE A 71 1.10 -0.82 -17.03
CA ILE A 71 1.11 -2.29 -16.95
C ILE A 71 -0.21 -2.79 -16.37
N ARG A 72 -0.73 -2.18 -15.30
CA ARG A 72 -2.02 -2.55 -14.70
C ARG A 72 -3.13 -2.51 -15.74
N ARG A 73 -3.24 -1.43 -16.52
CA ARG A 73 -4.23 -1.32 -17.59
C ARG A 73 -4.08 -2.38 -18.68
N LEU A 74 -2.86 -2.78 -19.02
CA LEU A 74 -2.62 -3.88 -19.96
C LEU A 74 -3.07 -5.21 -19.38
N LEU A 75 -2.79 -5.48 -18.10
CA LEU A 75 -3.23 -6.69 -17.40
C LEU A 75 -4.75 -6.76 -17.34
N HIS A 76 -5.44 -5.69 -16.95
CA HIS A 76 -6.90 -5.62 -16.93
C HIS A 76 -7.47 -5.92 -18.30
N ARG A 77 -7.00 -5.25 -19.35
CA ARG A 77 -7.47 -5.48 -20.73
C ARG A 77 -7.31 -6.91 -21.20
N LYS A 78 -6.23 -7.58 -20.78
CA LYS A 78 -5.88 -8.92 -21.25
C LYS A 78 -6.51 -10.05 -20.43
N TYR A 79 -6.67 -9.86 -19.12
CA TYR A 79 -6.98 -10.96 -18.22
C TYR A 79 -8.32 -10.82 -17.49
N ILE A 80 -8.93 -9.62 -17.44
CA ILE A 80 -10.28 -9.45 -16.91
C ILE A 80 -11.27 -9.92 -17.98
N VAL A 81 -12.27 -10.71 -17.55
CA VAL A 81 -13.30 -11.21 -18.44
C VAL A 81 -14.12 -10.06 -19.05
N LYS A 82 -14.52 -10.18 -20.31
CA LYS A 82 -15.41 -9.19 -20.91
C LYS A 82 -16.83 -9.37 -20.38
N PRO A 83 -17.59 -8.28 -20.19
CA PRO A 83 -18.96 -8.35 -19.62
C PRO A 83 -19.90 -9.31 -20.38
N ASP A 84 -19.77 -9.37 -21.69
CA ASP A 84 -20.55 -10.22 -22.60
C ASP A 84 -20.16 -11.70 -22.55
N HIS A 85 -19.00 -12.03 -21.99
CA HIS A 85 -18.56 -13.41 -21.77
C HIS A 85 -19.04 -13.99 -20.42
N ILE A 86 -19.66 -13.20 -19.55
CA ILE A 86 -20.23 -13.69 -18.29
C ILE A 86 -21.59 -14.32 -18.58
N SER A 87 -21.65 -15.67 -18.50
CA SER A 87 -22.87 -16.40 -18.84
C SER A 87 -23.99 -16.17 -17.84
N ASP A 88 -25.25 -16.36 -18.31
CA ASP A 88 -26.43 -16.24 -17.45
C ASP A 88 -26.44 -17.32 -16.36
N GLU A 89 -25.91 -18.51 -16.63
CA GLU A 89 -25.76 -19.58 -15.64
C GLU A 89 -24.82 -19.15 -14.52
N TYR A 90 -23.70 -18.48 -14.86
CA TYR A 90 -22.77 -17.98 -13.85
C TYR A 90 -23.44 -16.88 -13.00
N ILE A 91 -24.20 -15.98 -13.62
CA ILE A 91 -24.94 -14.93 -12.93
C ILE A 91 -25.97 -15.54 -11.98
N LYS A 92 -26.76 -16.52 -12.44
CA LYS A 92 -27.70 -17.27 -11.60
C LYS A 92 -26.98 -17.92 -10.41
N GLY A 93 -25.85 -18.59 -10.65
CA GLY A 93 -25.06 -19.21 -9.58
C GLY A 93 -24.57 -18.23 -8.52
N VAL A 94 -24.15 -17.03 -8.93
CA VAL A 94 -23.75 -15.96 -8.00
C VAL A 94 -24.95 -15.48 -7.17
N LEU A 95 -26.10 -15.23 -7.81
CA LEU A 95 -27.32 -14.81 -7.11
C LEU A 95 -27.81 -15.85 -6.11
N PHE A 96 -27.76 -17.13 -6.49
CA PHE A 96 -28.13 -18.21 -5.59
C PHE A 96 -27.18 -18.34 -4.40
N GLY A 97 -25.88 -18.19 -4.64
CA GLY A 97 -24.90 -18.14 -3.56
C GLY A 97 -25.15 -16.99 -2.58
N ASN A 98 -25.45 -15.80 -3.10
CA ASN A 98 -25.78 -14.64 -2.26
C ASN A 98 -27.10 -14.85 -1.49
N PHE A 99 -28.11 -15.49 -2.12
CA PHE A 99 -29.35 -15.85 -1.45
C PHE A 99 -29.10 -16.84 -0.31
N ALA A 100 -28.31 -17.88 -0.55
CA ALA A 100 -27.95 -18.85 0.48
C ALA A 100 -27.22 -18.19 1.67
N GLU A 101 -26.27 -17.29 1.40
CA GLU A 101 -25.57 -16.52 2.45
C GLU A 101 -26.52 -15.67 3.28
N GLN A 102 -27.56 -15.06 2.67
CA GLN A 102 -28.60 -14.32 3.38
C GLN A 102 -29.48 -15.22 4.27
N GLN A 103 -29.65 -16.50 3.88
CA GLN A 103 -30.34 -17.50 4.70
C GLN A 103 -29.42 -18.16 5.77
N GLY A 104 -28.15 -17.71 5.88
CA GLY A 104 -27.21 -18.23 6.89
C GLY A 104 -26.40 -19.45 6.45
N TYR A 105 -26.48 -19.85 5.19
CA TYR A 105 -25.69 -20.94 4.62
C TYR A 105 -24.41 -20.44 3.97
N ASN A 106 -23.34 -21.24 4.04
CA ASN A 106 -22.11 -20.98 3.30
C ASN A 106 -22.19 -21.58 1.89
N ARG A 107 -21.43 -21.06 0.94
CA ARG A 107 -21.36 -21.62 -0.45
C ARG A 107 -20.96 -23.08 -0.49
N GLY A 108 -20.21 -23.57 0.50
CA GLY A 108 -19.87 -24.99 0.66
C GLY A 108 -21.08 -25.87 0.90
N ASP A 109 -22.06 -25.37 1.67
CA ASP A 109 -23.28 -26.10 2.03
C ASP A 109 -24.19 -26.36 0.80
N LEU A 110 -24.05 -25.56 -0.27
CA LEU A 110 -24.79 -25.73 -1.54
C LEU A 110 -24.44 -27.01 -2.31
N ARG A 111 -23.45 -27.78 -1.83
CA ARG A 111 -23.12 -29.11 -2.38
C ARG A 111 -24.00 -30.20 -1.84
N ASP A 112 -24.57 -29.98 -0.65
CA ASP A 112 -25.54 -30.87 -0.06
C ASP A 112 -26.86 -30.77 -0.85
N PRO A 113 -27.33 -31.84 -1.49
CA PRO A 113 -28.57 -31.81 -2.27
C PRO A 113 -29.77 -31.38 -1.43
N ASP A 114 -29.84 -31.83 -0.18
CA ASP A 114 -30.97 -31.54 0.71
C ASP A 114 -31.00 -30.05 1.09
N VAL A 115 -29.81 -29.44 1.35
CA VAL A 115 -29.69 -28.00 1.59
C VAL A 115 -30.08 -27.21 0.35
N LYS A 116 -29.64 -27.65 -0.82
CA LYS A 116 -29.96 -27.01 -2.09
C LYS A 116 -31.44 -27.05 -2.41
N GLU A 117 -32.10 -28.18 -2.18
CA GLU A 117 -33.53 -28.34 -2.36
C GLU A 117 -34.32 -27.44 -1.41
N SER A 118 -33.97 -27.44 -0.13
CA SER A 118 -34.58 -26.54 0.87
C SER A 118 -34.43 -25.05 0.48
N LEU A 119 -33.27 -24.66 -0.04
CA LEU A 119 -33.08 -23.29 -0.52
C LEU A 119 -33.88 -22.96 -1.78
N TYR A 120 -34.11 -23.91 -2.66
CA TYR A 120 -35.01 -23.74 -3.81
C TYR A 120 -36.44 -23.53 -3.37
N GLU A 121 -36.94 -24.28 -2.37
CA GLU A 121 -38.24 -24.08 -1.76
C GLU A 121 -38.35 -22.69 -1.12
N GLN A 122 -37.38 -22.29 -0.32
CA GLN A 122 -37.34 -20.96 0.31
C GLN A 122 -37.32 -19.83 -0.72
N PHE A 123 -36.58 -20.00 -1.83
CA PHE A 123 -36.54 -19.03 -2.91
C PHE A 123 -37.92 -18.92 -3.59
N HIS A 124 -38.59 -20.06 -3.82
CA HIS A 124 -39.94 -20.09 -4.39
C HIS A 124 -40.96 -19.38 -3.47
N ASP A 125 -40.89 -19.67 -2.16
CA ASP A 125 -41.81 -19.06 -1.18
C ASP A 125 -41.62 -17.54 -1.09
N GLN A 126 -40.40 -17.04 -1.23
CA GLN A 126 -40.12 -15.60 -1.16
C GLN A 126 -40.39 -14.86 -2.47
N THR A 127 -40.17 -15.49 -3.62
CA THR A 127 -40.23 -14.82 -4.92
C THR A 127 -41.42 -15.18 -5.78
N GLY A 128 -42.11 -16.30 -5.47
CA GLY A 128 -43.16 -16.89 -6.29
C GLY A 128 -42.65 -17.58 -7.56
N HIS A 129 -41.34 -17.73 -7.73
CA HIS A 129 -40.70 -18.32 -8.90
C HIS A 129 -39.84 -19.52 -8.54
N SER A 130 -39.88 -20.58 -9.39
CA SER A 130 -38.85 -21.61 -9.32
C SER A 130 -37.48 -21.00 -9.68
N PHE A 131 -36.45 -21.32 -8.91
CA PHE A 131 -35.11 -20.82 -9.22
C PHE A 131 -34.58 -21.30 -10.57
N GLU A 132 -34.95 -22.50 -10.99
CA GLU A 132 -34.55 -23.08 -12.27
C GLU A 132 -35.09 -22.28 -13.45
N ASP A 133 -36.33 -21.81 -13.36
CA ASP A 133 -37.04 -21.04 -14.40
C ASP A 133 -36.88 -19.52 -14.20
N TYR A 134 -36.22 -19.09 -13.13
CA TYR A 134 -36.07 -17.68 -12.82
C TYR A 134 -35.29 -16.93 -13.90
N HIS A 135 -35.93 -15.96 -14.52
CA HIS A 135 -35.31 -15.05 -15.46
C HIS A 135 -34.76 -13.85 -14.72
N VAL A 136 -33.42 -13.80 -14.59
CA VAL A 136 -32.77 -12.68 -13.93
C VAL A 136 -33.08 -11.37 -14.66
N PRO A 137 -33.66 -10.36 -13.99
CA PRO A 137 -33.91 -9.06 -14.58
C PRO A 137 -32.64 -8.40 -15.10
N GLN A 138 -32.75 -7.60 -16.16
CA GLN A 138 -31.58 -6.93 -16.78
C GLN A 138 -30.77 -6.09 -15.78
N GLU A 139 -31.45 -5.39 -14.88
CA GLU A 139 -30.81 -4.58 -13.85
C GLU A 139 -29.94 -5.43 -12.90
N GLU A 140 -30.44 -6.58 -12.48
CA GLU A 140 -29.69 -7.51 -11.63
C GLU A 140 -28.51 -8.13 -12.36
N ARG A 141 -28.68 -8.51 -13.63
CA ARG A 141 -27.57 -8.99 -14.47
C ARG A 141 -26.45 -7.96 -14.51
N GLU A 142 -26.76 -6.69 -14.73
CA GLU A 142 -25.76 -5.62 -14.77
C GLU A 142 -25.08 -5.41 -13.42
N LYS A 143 -25.81 -5.52 -12.30
CA LYS A 143 -25.24 -5.45 -10.95
C LYS A 143 -24.26 -6.60 -10.72
N VAL A 144 -24.64 -7.84 -11.04
CA VAL A 144 -23.77 -9.00 -10.88
C VAL A 144 -22.56 -8.92 -11.79
N ARG A 145 -22.72 -8.52 -13.06
CA ARG A 145 -21.59 -8.31 -13.98
C ARG A 145 -20.58 -7.32 -13.41
N LYS A 146 -21.04 -6.15 -12.94
CA LYS A 146 -20.18 -5.15 -12.31
C LYS A 146 -19.44 -5.69 -11.07
N MET A 147 -20.13 -6.49 -10.26
CA MET A 147 -19.53 -7.12 -9.09
C MET A 147 -18.44 -8.12 -9.48
N VAL A 148 -18.70 -8.99 -10.44
CA VAL A 148 -17.74 -9.99 -10.96
C VAL A 148 -16.49 -9.31 -11.54
N LEU A 149 -16.67 -8.27 -12.36
CA LEU A 149 -15.56 -7.52 -12.92
C LEU A 149 -14.72 -6.86 -11.81
N LYS A 150 -15.39 -6.25 -10.83
CA LYS A 150 -14.74 -5.57 -9.72
C LYS A 150 -13.96 -6.54 -8.83
N ASP A 151 -14.49 -7.72 -8.59
CA ASP A 151 -13.79 -8.77 -7.82
C ASP A 151 -12.54 -9.27 -8.56
N GLN A 152 -12.64 -9.55 -9.87
CA GLN A 152 -11.47 -9.89 -10.68
C GLN A 152 -10.40 -8.79 -10.67
N GLU A 153 -10.79 -7.52 -10.86
CA GLU A 153 -9.88 -6.37 -10.78
C GLU A 153 -9.19 -6.30 -9.42
N THR A 154 -9.96 -6.38 -8.35
CA THR A 154 -9.44 -6.26 -6.97
C THR A 154 -8.41 -7.34 -6.68
N ARG A 155 -8.70 -8.60 -7.01
CA ARG A 155 -7.78 -9.72 -6.77
C ARG A 155 -6.54 -9.65 -7.66
N LEU A 156 -6.69 -9.31 -8.93
CA LEU A 156 -5.57 -9.12 -9.83
C LEU A 156 -4.66 -7.97 -9.37
N ASP A 157 -5.26 -6.86 -8.93
CA ASP A 157 -4.54 -5.70 -8.42
C ASP A 157 -3.81 -5.99 -7.11
N SER A 158 -4.38 -6.82 -6.23
CA SER A 158 -3.73 -7.26 -4.99
C SER A 158 -2.44 -8.03 -5.30
N TRP A 159 -2.48 -9.01 -6.20
CA TRP A 159 -1.31 -9.74 -6.67
C TRP A 159 -0.28 -8.82 -7.33
N PHE A 160 -0.73 -7.98 -8.26
CA PHE A 160 0.15 -7.08 -8.99
C PHE A 160 0.82 -6.07 -8.06
N SER A 161 0.05 -5.48 -7.14
CA SER A 161 0.58 -4.54 -6.16
C SER A 161 1.61 -5.17 -5.24
N TYR A 162 1.37 -6.41 -4.78
CA TYR A 162 2.32 -7.12 -3.94
C TYR A 162 3.63 -7.44 -4.66
N ILE A 163 3.57 -8.07 -5.86
CA ILE A 163 4.80 -8.47 -6.58
C ILE A 163 5.65 -7.28 -7.04
N THR A 164 5.07 -6.08 -7.10
CA THR A 164 5.75 -4.83 -7.47
C THR A 164 6.10 -3.95 -6.28
N SER A 165 5.71 -4.36 -5.07
CA SER A 165 5.99 -3.62 -3.85
C SER A 165 7.42 -3.86 -3.33
N PRO A 166 7.95 -2.96 -2.51
CA PRO A 166 9.20 -3.19 -1.78
C PRO A 166 9.18 -4.44 -0.91
N GLU A 167 8.01 -4.82 -0.37
CA GLU A 167 7.82 -6.03 0.44
C GLU A 167 8.25 -7.31 -0.30
N ALA A 168 8.06 -7.34 -1.62
CA ALA A 168 8.41 -8.48 -2.45
C ALA A 168 9.86 -8.43 -3.01
N GLU A 169 10.61 -7.33 -2.80
CA GLU A 169 11.98 -7.19 -3.35
C GLU A 169 12.94 -8.27 -2.85
N ASN A 170 12.71 -8.77 -1.63
CA ASN A 170 13.48 -9.87 -1.04
C ASN A 170 13.28 -11.23 -1.74
N VAL A 171 12.26 -11.33 -2.59
CA VAL A 171 12.05 -12.49 -3.45
C VAL A 171 12.68 -12.22 -4.83
N PRO A 172 13.60 -13.07 -5.33
CA PRO A 172 14.20 -12.86 -6.64
C PRO A 172 13.17 -12.67 -7.74
N ALA A 173 13.36 -11.67 -8.59
CA ALA A 173 12.40 -11.23 -9.61
C ALA A 173 11.90 -12.36 -10.53
N ALA A 174 12.75 -13.34 -10.82
CA ALA A 174 12.38 -14.50 -11.62
C ALA A 174 11.30 -15.38 -10.95
N TYR A 175 11.34 -15.54 -9.63
CA TYR A 175 10.31 -16.28 -8.90
C TYR A 175 9.02 -15.47 -8.78
N ARG A 176 9.11 -14.15 -8.55
CA ARG A 176 7.94 -13.25 -8.59
C ARG A 176 7.23 -13.31 -9.93
N TYR A 177 8.00 -13.24 -11.01
CA TYR A 177 7.47 -13.36 -12.38
C TYR A 177 6.78 -14.70 -12.59
N TRP A 178 7.43 -15.82 -12.21
CA TRP A 178 6.85 -17.15 -12.36
C TRP A 178 5.53 -17.30 -11.60
N ALA A 179 5.52 -16.96 -10.32
CA ALA A 179 4.33 -17.07 -9.48
C ALA A 179 3.16 -16.27 -10.06
N PHE A 180 3.42 -15.03 -10.48
CA PHE A 180 2.40 -14.18 -11.08
C PHE A 180 1.91 -14.70 -12.43
N ALA A 181 2.83 -15.13 -13.30
CA ALA A 181 2.49 -15.69 -14.59
C ALA A 181 1.67 -17.00 -14.50
N GLU A 182 1.95 -17.82 -13.49
CA GLU A 182 1.17 -19.03 -13.24
C GLU A 182 -0.18 -18.72 -12.58
N MET A 183 -0.23 -17.75 -11.64
CA MET A 183 -1.48 -17.28 -11.03
C MET A 183 -2.47 -16.78 -12.09
N LEU A 184 -2.00 -16.06 -13.10
CA LEU A 184 -2.84 -15.56 -14.20
C LEU A 184 -3.55 -16.67 -15.01
N LYS A 185 -3.12 -17.92 -14.87
CA LYS A 185 -3.71 -19.10 -15.54
C LYS A 185 -4.75 -19.82 -14.66
N LEU A 186 -4.95 -19.36 -13.42
CA LEU A 186 -5.82 -20.01 -12.44
C LEU A 186 -7.23 -19.42 -12.46
N GLY A 187 -8.22 -20.32 -12.51
CA GLY A 187 -9.65 -20.01 -12.41
C GLY A 187 -10.20 -20.29 -11.02
N SER A 188 -11.43 -20.84 -10.96
CA SER A 188 -12.07 -21.22 -9.70
C SER A 188 -11.31 -22.30 -8.96
N TYR A 189 -11.37 -22.26 -7.63
CA TYR A 189 -10.89 -23.34 -6.79
C TYR A 189 -11.83 -24.56 -6.92
N ASP A 190 -11.24 -25.73 -7.06
CA ASP A 190 -11.90 -27.03 -7.13
C ASP A 190 -11.66 -27.76 -5.80
N ASP A 191 -12.69 -27.81 -4.98
CA ASP A 191 -12.58 -28.38 -3.63
C ASP A 191 -12.44 -29.91 -3.62
N GLU A 192 -12.90 -30.61 -4.66
CA GLU A 192 -12.75 -32.06 -4.76
C GLU A 192 -11.32 -32.43 -5.11
N ARG A 193 -10.75 -31.73 -6.08
CA ARG A 193 -9.39 -31.95 -6.57
C ARG A 193 -8.34 -31.20 -5.73
N LYS A 194 -8.78 -30.34 -4.80
CA LYS A 194 -7.91 -29.48 -3.99
C LYS A 194 -6.89 -28.72 -4.84
N THR A 195 -7.37 -28.07 -5.91
CA THR A 195 -6.55 -27.30 -6.84
C THR A 195 -7.39 -26.25 -7.56
N TYR A 196 -6.75 -25.38 -8.32
CA TYR A 196 -7.41 -24.40 -9.17
C TYR A 196 -7.67 -24.95 -10.57
N ASN A 197 -8.85 -24.67 -11.12
CA ASN A 197 -9.19 -24.91 -12.51
C ASN A 197 -8.36 -23.99 -13.43
N LYS A 198 -8.25 -24.38 -14.71
CA LYS A 198 -7.56 -23.54 -15.70
C LYS A 198 -8.43 -22.34 -16.07
N ARG A 199 -7.84 -21.14 -16.08
CA ARG A 199 -8.47 -19.91 -16.56
C ARG A 199 -8.44 -19.83 -18.09
N THR A 200 -9.52 -19.36 -18.67
CA THR A 200 -9.67 -19.01 -20.08
C THR A 200 -10.10 -17.54 -20.20
N GLU A 201 -10.21 -17.03 -21.42
CA GLU A 201 -10.68 -15.64 -21.67
C GLU A 201 -12.14 -15.42 -21.22
N THR A 202 -12.93 -16.50 -21.10
CA THR A 202 -14.33 -16.45 -20.66
C THR A 202 -14.51 -16.80 -19.19
N THR A 203 -13.46 -17.01 -18.44
CA THR A 203 -13.56 -17.40 -17.02
C THR A 203 -14.03 -16.22 -16.18
N ALA A 204 -15.27 -16.28 -15.68
CA ALA A 204 -15.88 -15.27 -14.82
C ALA A 204 -15.44 -15.37 -13.35
N ALA A 205 -14.99 -16.55 -12.90
CA ALA A 205 -14.48 -16.72 -11.54
C ALA A 205 -13.33 -15.74 -11.21
N PRO A 206 -13.22 -15.25 -9.96
CA PRO A 206 -12.13 -14.38 -9.55
C PRO A 206 -10.78 -15.10 -9.63
N PHE A 207 -9.68 -14.32 -9.62
CA PHE A 207 -8.35 -14.87 -9.41
C PHE A 207 -8.22 -15.43 -7.98
N PRO A 208 -7.26 -16.34 -7.73
CA PRO A 208 -6.95 -16.77 -6.38
C PRO A 208 -6.73 -15.57 -5.45
N GLU A 209 -7.21 -15.68 -4.23
CA GLU A 209 -6.88 -14.70 -3.18
C GLU A 209 -5.39 -14.73 -2.89
N LEU A 210 -4.77 -13.56 -2.72
CA LEU A 210 -3.38 -13.48 -2.34
C LEU A 210 -3.22 -13.81 -0.84
N ASP A 211 -2.51 -14.89 -0.56
CA ASP A 211 -1.97 -15.22 0.75
C ASP A 211 -0.44 -15.18 0.65
N GLN A 212 0.16 -14.15 1.25
CA GLN A 212 1.60 -13.92 1.16
C GLN A 212 2.40 -15.04 1.83
N GLN A 213 1.90 -15.61 2.92
CA GLN A 213 2.54 -16.73 3.61
C GLN A 213 2.49 -18.00 2.77
N ALA A 214 1.34 -18.31 2.16
CA ALA A 214 1.22 -19.44 1.25
C ALA A 214 2.18 -19.31 0.05
N LEU A 215 2.29 -18.10 -0.51
CA LEU A 215 3.22 -17.82 -1.61
C LEU A 215 4.68 -18.01 -1.16
N ALA A 216 5.06 -17.46 -0.01
CA ALA A 216 6.40 -17.59 0.55
C ALA A 216 6.76 -19.07 0.79
N LEU A 217 5.84 -19.83 1.39
CA LEU A 217 5.99 -21.28 1.61
C LEU A 217 6.27 -22.04 0.30
N VAL A 218 5.47 -21.78 -0.74
CA VAL A 218 5.65 -22.43 -2.06
C VAL A 218 7.03 -22.08 -2.66
N LEU A 219 7.43 -20.81 -2.59
CA LEU A 219 8.69 -20.35 -3.16
C LEU A 219 9.90 -20.89 -2.42
N ASP A 220 9.84 -20.97 -1.09
CA ASP A 220 10.92 -21.53 -0.28
C ASP A 220 11.11 -23.02 -0.55
N GLU A 221 10.05 -23.78 -0.61
CA GLU A 221 10.12 -25.20 -0.88
C GLU A 221 10.67 -25.51 -2.29
N ILE A 222 10.32 -24.71 -3.28
CA ILE A 222 10.92 -24.82 -4.62
C ILE A 222 12.43 -24.53 -4.58
N ARG A 223 12.85 -23.50 -3.83
CA ARG A 223 14.27 -23.13 -3.67
C ARG A 223 15.05 -24.23 -2.95
N ARG A 224 14.49 -24.80 -1.87
CA ARG A 224 15.05 -25.94 -1.14
C ARG A 224 15.22 -27.17 -2.04
N LYS A 225 14.19 -27.52 -2.78
CA LYS A 225 14.26 -28.62 -3.77
C LYS A 225 15.40 -28.41 -4.78
N GLN A 226 15.57 -27.19 -5.29
CA GLN A 226 16.65 -26.87 -6.24
C GLN A 226 18.05 -26.98 -5.63
N ARG A 227 18.18 -26.77 -4.31
CA ARG A 227 19.43 -26.93 -3.57
C ARG A 227 19.67 -28.36 -3.10
N GLY A 228 18.67 -29.24 -3.23
CA GLY A 228 18.72 -30.60 -2.66
C GLY A 228 18.56 -30.62 -1.14
N GLU A 229 17.99 -29.56 -0.57
CA GLU A 229 17.72 -29.43 0.86
C GLU A 229 16.39 -30.12 1.22
N PRO A 230 16.23 -30.64 2.45
CA PRO A 230 14.97 -31.18 2.91
C PRO A 230 13.90 -30.09 3.02
N SER A 231 12.61 -30.50 2.95
CA SER A 231 11.47 -29.59 3.17
C SER A 231 11.56 -28.95 4.55
N ALA A 232 11.24 -27.64 4.63
CA ALA A 232 11.08 -26.93 5.89
C ALA A 232 9.67 -27.02 6.46
N LEU A 233 8.73 -27.65 5.76
CA LEU A 233 7.41 -27.90 6.29
C LEU A 233 7.52 -28.71 7.59
N VAL A 234 7.29 -28.01 8.70
CA VAL A 234 7.05 -28.65 9.99
C VAL A 234 5.61 -29.15 9.91
N ALA A 235 5.42 -30.34 9.35
CA ALA A 235 4.09 -30.90 9.36
C ALA A 235 3.69 -31.22 10.80
N THR A 236 2.50 -30.79 11.11
CA THR A 236 1.78 -31.28 12.29
C THR A 236 1.41 -32.76 12.13
N ASP A 237 1.50 -33.28 10.89
CA ASP A 237 1.26 -34.67 10.54
C ASP A 237 2.10 -35.12 9.33
N GLU A 238 2.49 -36.39 9.37
CA GLU A 238 3.30 -37.06 8.33
C GLU A 238 2.58 -37.09 6.97
N HIS A 239 1.23 -37.13 6.97
CA HIS A 239 0.41 -37.18 5.77
C HIS A 239 0.54 -35.86 4.95
N SER A 240 0.47 -34.72 5.60
CA SER A 240 0.62 -33.41 4.95
C SER A 240 2.02 -33.23 4.34
N GLN A 241 3.08 -33.72 5.00
CA GLN A 241 4.44 -33.72 4.44
C GLN A 241 4.54 -34.54 3.16
N ILE A 242 4.02 -35.78 3.20
CA ILE A 242 4.06 -36.69 2.07
C ILE A 242 3.28 -36.09 0.88
N GLU A 243 2.10 -35.55 1.14
CA GLU A 243 1.24 -34.98 0.09
C GLU A 243 1.88 -33.75 -0.52
N PHE A 244 2.45 -32.83 0.28
CA PHE A 244 3.14 -31.66 -0.26
C PHE A 244 4.39 -32.02 -1.04
N SER A 245 5.16 -32.98 -0.57
CA SER A 245 6.34 -33.48 -1.27
C SER A 245 5.99 -34.07 -2.63
N LYS A 246 4.88 -34.80 -2.75
CA LYS A 246 4.35 -35.30 -4.03
C LYS A 246 3.96 -34.16 -4.97
N ARG A 247 3.25 -33.13 -4.45
CA ARG A 247 2.85 -31.97 -5.23
C ARG A 247 4.05 -31.13 -5.67
N LEU A 248 5.06 -30.99 -4.80
CA LEU A 248 6.30 -30.30 -5.11
C LEU A 248 7.07 -30.95 -6.27
N GLN A 249 7.02 -32.29 -6.41
CA GLN A 249 7.63 -32.98 -7.54
C GLN A 249 7.05 -32.53 -8.89
N SER A 250 5.74 -32.25 -8.95
CA SER A 250 5.08 -31.76 -10.17
C SER A 250 5.43 -30.30 -10.48
N GLU A 251 5.88 -29.54 -9.49
CA GLU A 251 6.14 -28.08 -9.56
C GLU A 251 4.98 -27.30 -10.22
N ASN A 252 3.75 -27.77 -10.04
CA ASN A 252 2.55 -27.07 -10.51
C ASN A 252 2.14 -26.02 -9.49
N PHE A 253 2.26 -24.75 -9.86
CA PHE A 253 1.97 -23.64 -8.97
C PHE A 253 0.56 -23.71 -8.36
N GLY A 254 -0.47 -23.96 -9.18
CA GLY A 254 -1.86 -24.00 -8.69
C GLY A 254 -2.08 -25.08 -7.63
N LYS A 255 -1.49 -26.26 -7.80
CA LYS A 255 -1.57 -27.35 -6.81
C LYS A 255 -0.80 -27.04 -5.53
N LEU A 256 0.40 -26.46 -5.67
CA LEU A 256 1.25 -26.09 -4.53
C LEU A 256 0.62 -24.97 -3.72
N TYR A 257 0.11 -23.95 -4.41
CA TYR A 257 -0.52 -22.80 -3.78
C TYR A 257 -1.83 -23.16 -3.07
N ALA A 258 -2.67 -23.98 -3.72
CA ALA A 258 -3.89 -24.51 -3.11
C ALA A 258 -3.58 -25.32 -1.84
N PHE A 259 -2.59 -26.21 -1.90
CA PHE A 259 -2.17 -26.97 -0.73
C PHE A 259 -1.68 -26.05 0.40
N ALA A 260 -0.80 -25.09 0.09
CA ALA A 260 -0.28 -24.16 1.08
C ALA A 260 -1.39 -23.35 1.75
N GLN A 261 -2.39 -22.89 0.98
CA GLN A 261 -3.55 -22.17 1.54
C GLN A 261 -4.40 -23.06 2.45
N GLU A 262 -4.71 -24.29 2.05
CA GLU A 262 -5.49 -25.24 2.87
C GLU A 262 -4.74 -25.59 4.16
N TYR A 263 -3.44 -25.86 4.07
CA TYR A 263 -2.59 -26.12 5.21
C TYR A 263 -2.61 -24.94 6.19
N LEU A 264 -2.40 -23.72 5.70
CA LEU A 264 -2.37 -22.53 6.53
C LEU A 264 -3.75 -22.18 7.13
N LYS A 265 -4.85 -22.44 6.41
CA LYS A 265 -6.20 -22.26 6.97
C LYS A 265 -6.43 -23.10 8.21
N SER A 266 -5.88 -24.33 8.25
CA SER A 266 -5.99 -25.20 9.43
C SER A 266 -5.23 -24.68 10.66
N LEU A 267 -4.30 -23.73 10.45
CA LEU A 267 -3.46 -23.11 11.49
C LEU A 267 -3.98 -21.74 11.94
N ARG A 268 -5.16 -21.29 11.49
CA ARG A 268 -5.74 -20.01 11.91
C ARG A 268 -6.03 -20.02 13.41
N LEU A 269 -5.67 -18.91 14.05
CA LEU A 269 -5.95 -18.69 15.45
C LEU A 269 -7.45 -18.46 15.65
N PRO A 270 -8.13 -19.23 16.52
CA PRO A 270 -9.52 -18.97 16.87
C PRO A 270 -9.73 -17.58 17.49
N THR A 271 -10.87 -16.95 17.21
CA THR A 271 -11.16 -15.58 17.68
C THR A 271 -11.07 -15.44 19.20
N GLU A 272 -11.45 -16.49 19.94
CA GLU A 272 -11.42 -16.53 21.40
C GLU A 272 -9.99 -16.43 21.95
N ARG A 273 -8.99 -16.78 21.15
CA ARG A 273 -7.58 -16.65 21.50
C ARG A 273 -7.03 -15.24 21.31
N LEU A 274 -7.69 -14.41 20.53
CA LEU A 274 -7.25 -13.02 20.28
C LEU A 274 -7.32 -12.18 21.57
N ILE A 275 -8.20 -12.51 22.51
CA ILE A 275 -8.37 -11.80 23.78
C ILE A 275 -7.11 -11.94 24.67
N ILE A 276 -6.33 -13.02 24.49
CA ILE A 276 -5.12 -13.27 25.28
C ILE A 276 -3.99 -12.42 24.72
N THR A 277 -3.69 -11.31 25.38
CA THR A 277 -2.65 -10.35 24.96
C THR A 277 -1.39 -10.39 25.83
N ASP A 278 -1.39 -11.15 26.93
CA ASP A 278 -0.19 -11.33 27.75
C ASP A 278 0.87 -12.10 26.96
N GLY A 279 2.12 -11.62 26.98
CA GLY A 279 3.18 -12.20 26.14
C GLY A 279 4.49 -11.41 26.18
N GLU A 280 5.33 -11.61 25.18
CA GLU A 280 6.65 -10.99 25.09
C GLU A 280 7.01 -10.57 23.67
N TRP A 281 7.88 -9.56 23.58
CA TRP A 281 8.56 -9.21 22.35
C TRP A 281 9.85 -10.02 22.20
N ARG A 282 10.00 -10.69 21.05
CA ARG A 282 11.27 -11.24 20.60
C ARG A 282 11.82 -10.39 19.48
N VAL A 283 13.10 -10.04 19.59
CA VAL A 283 13.80 -9.27 18.56
C VAL A 283 14.74 -10.21 17.84
N PHE A 284 14.64 -10.21 16.52
CA PHE A 284 15.57 -10.88 15.62
C PHE A 284 16.39 -9.77 14.94
N PRO A 285 17.60 -9.47 15.44
CA PRO A 285 18.42 -8.40 14.88
C PRO A 285 18.83 -8.64 13.44
N CYS A 286 19.14 -7.58 12.73
CA CYS A 286 19.74 -7.65 11.41
C CYS A 286 20.97 -8.58 11.43
N GLY A 287 21.02 -9.52 10.47
CA GLY A 287 22.04 -10.56 10.40
C GLY A 287 21.74 -11.83 11.20
N SER A 288 20.59 -11.91 11.91
CA SER A 288 20.13 -13.14 12.56
C SER A 288 19.92 -14.27 11.55
N ASP A 289 19.96 -15.52 12.03
CA ASP A 289 19.63 -16.69 11.23
C ASP A 289 18.14 -16.65 10.83
N PRO A 290 17.80 -16.58 9.53
CA PRO A 290 16.43 -16.55 9.06
C PRO A 290 15.65 -17.83 9.43
N HIS A 291 16.34 -18.95 9.64
CA HIS A 291 15.73 -20.20 10.09
C HIS A 291 15.06 -20.02 11.46
N GLU A 292 15.63 -19.24 12.38
CA GLU A 292 15.04 -18.98 13.70
C GLU A 292 13.72 -18.21 13.61
N VAL A 293 13.60 -17.26 12.66
CA VAL A 293 12.33 -16.56 12.40
C VAL A 293 11.29 -17.53 11.84
N ALA A 294 11.64 -18.29 10.80
CA ALA A 294 10.74 -19.25 10.18
C ALA A 294 10.27 -20.31 11.19
N LYS A 295 11.17 -20.81 12.04
CA LYS A 295 10.86 -21.76 13.11
C LYS A 295 9.93 -21.17 14.18
N ALA A 296 10.13 -19.91 14.56
CA ALA A 296 9.29 -19.23 15.54
C ALA A 296 7.86 -18.99 15.04
N LEU A 297 7.67 -18.86 13.71
CA LEU A 297 6.38 -18.66 13.07
C LEU A 297 5.74 -19.97 12.58
N ALA A 298 6.48 -21.09 12.61
CA ALA A 298 5.98 -22.38 12.16
C ALA A 298 4.79 -22.85 13.00
N GLY A 299 3.77 -23.38 12.33
CA GLY A 299 2.54 -23.86 12.97
C GLY A 299 1.48 -22.78 13.23
N PHE A 300 1.69 -21.54 12.73
CA PHE A 300 0.72 -20.45 12.83
C PHE A 300 0.44 -19.83 11.46
N HIS A 301 -0.82 -19.49 11.21
CA HIS A 301 -1.22 -18.77 10.00
C HIS A 301 -1.17 -17.25 10.28
N THR A 302 0.01 -16.67 10.10
CA THR A 302 0.21 -15.21 10.28
C THR A 302 -0.08 -14.40 9.02
N GLN A 303 -0.11 -15.05 7.86
CA GLN A 303 -0.15 -14.45 6.53
C GLN A 303 1.11 -13.62 6.18
N TRP A 304 2.15 -13.65 7.02
CA TRP A 304 3.38 -12.89 6.80
C TRP A 304 4.33 -13.63 5.86
N CYS A 305 4.87 -12.89 4.89
CA CYS A 305 5.85 -13.45 3.96
C CYS A 305 7.17 -13.86 4.66
N ILE A 306 7.51 -13.25 5.81
CA ILE A 306 8.69 -13.59 6.63
C ILE A 306 8.56 -14.95 7.34
N ALA A 307 7.41 -15.61 7.29
CA ALA A 307 7.28 -17.00 7.71
C ALA A 307 8.05 -17.95 6.77
N GLY A 308 8.36 -17.50 5.55
CA GLY A 308 9.29 -18.17 4.64
C GLY A 308 10.73 -17.74 4.91
N GLU A 309 11.64 -18.72 5.06
CA GLU A 309 13.05 -18.50 5.41
C GLU A 309 13.78 -17.61 4.39
N GLY A 310 13.50 -17.81 3.10
CA GLY A 310 14.12 -17.00 2.05
C GLY A 310 13.71 -15.53 2.08
N THR A 311 12.46 -15.25 2.45
CA THR A 311 11.98 -13.87 2.61
C THR A 311 12.51 -13.27 3.91
N ALA A 312 12.48 -14.03 5.01
CA ALA A 312 13.08 -13.61 6.29
C ALA A 312 14.56 -13.22 6.13
N ALA A 313 15.33 -13.98 5.34
CA ALA A 313 16.72 -13.67 5.03
C ALA A 313 16.89 -12.29 4.39
N GLY A 314 16.00 -11.93 3.46
CA GLY A 314 16.02 -10.62 2.81
C GLY A 314 15.75 -9.48 3.79
N TYR A 315 14.74 -9.61 4.64
CA TYR A 315 14.45 -8.60 5.67
C TYR A 315 15.59 -8.47 6.68
N LEU A 316 16.11 -9.59 7.18
CA LEU A 316 17.21 -9.61 8.15
C LEU A 316 18.54 -9.10 7.59
N ALA A 317 18.70 -8.99 6.28
CA ALA A 317 19.86 -8.36 5.69
C ALA A 317 19.96 -6.84 6.01
N HIS A 318 18.82 -6.18 6.27
CA HIS A 318 18.72 -4.73 6.40
C HIS A 318 17.87 -4.24 7.59
N SER A 319 17.19 -5.14 8.30
CA SER A 319 16.19 -4.77 9.31
C SER A 319 16.27 -5.65 10.55
N ASP A 320 15.88 -5.07 11.67
CA ASP A 320 15.52 -5.82 12.87
C ASP A 320 14.04 -6.19 12.79
N LEU A 321 13.69 -7.43 13.16
CA LEU A 321 12.30 -7.88 13.24
C LEU A 321 11.88 -7.98 14.70
N HIS A 322 10.93 -7.17 15.13
CA HIS A 322 10.33 -7.23 16.45
C HIS A 322 9.00 -7.99 16.37
N ILE A 323 8.96 -9.21 16.88
CA ILE A 323 7.76 -10.05 16.81
C ILE A 323 7.18 -10.22 18.21
N TYR A 324 5.88 -9.92 18.36
CA TYR A 324 5.16 -10.15 19.61
C TYR A 324 4.52 -11.52 19.61
N PHE A 325 4.76 -12.27 20.68
CA PHE A 325 4.18 -13.59 20.92
C PHE A 325 3.31 -13.55 22.16
N SER A 326 2.01 -13.82 22.03
CA SER A 326 1.13 -14.01 23.16
C SER A 326 1.19 -15.44 23.68
N LYS A 327 0.64 -15.66 24.89
CA LYS A 327 0.61 -16.97 25.55
C LYS A 327 -0.32 -17.95 24.82
N ASP A 328 0.13 -19.18 24.71
CA ASP A 328 -0.68 -20.33 24.31
C ASP A 328 -1.51 -20.88 25.49
N ALA A 329 -2.17 -22.04 25.29
CA ALA A 329 -2.98 -22.69 26.34
C ALA A 329 -2.15 -23.18 27.52
N ASP A 330 -0.87 -23.47 27.31
CA ASP A 330 0.07 -23.99 28.31
C ASP A 330 0.82 -22.85 29.02
N GLY A 331 0.52 -21.57 28.67
CA GLY A 331 1.14 -20.40 29.27
C GLY A 331 2.47 -19.99 28.61
N ASN A 332 2.87 -20.62 27.52
CA ASN A 332 4.11 -20.31 26.82
C ASN A 332 3.90 -19.17 25.80
N ASN A 333 4.85 -18.25 25.69
CA ASN A 333 4.82 -17.16 24.71
C ASN A 333 5.17 -17.69 23.31
N ARG A 334 4.18 -18.21 22.58
CA ARG A 334 4.41 -18.89 21.29
C ARG A 334 3.54 -18.39 20.15
N ILE A 335 2.40 -17.73 20.44
CA ILE A 335 1.42 -17.33 19.42
C ILE A 335 1.83 -15.98 18.82
N PRO A 336 2.31 -15.93 17.55
CA PRO A 336 2.70 -14.68 16.92
C PRO A 336 1.45 -13.80 16.67
N ARG A 337 1.52 -12.51 17.04
CA ARG A 337 0.40 -11.57 16.96
C ARG A 337 0.70 -10.32 16.12
N SER A 338 1.92 -9.86 16.18
CA SER A 338 2.35 -8.69 15.41
C SER A 338 3.83 -8.73 15.10
N CYS A 339 4.21 -8.09 13.99
CA CYS A 339 5.59 -7.89 13.58
C CYS A 339 5.82 -6.42 13.25
N ILE A 340 6.87 -5.82 13.84
CA ILE A 340 7.39 -4.49 13.49
C ILE A 340 8.72 -4.71 12.76
N VAL A 341 8.87 -4.08 11.60
CA VAL A 341 10.12 -4.08 10.82
C VAL A 341 10.81 -2.75 11.05
N ASP A 342 11.98 -2.78 11.68
CA ASP A 342 12.83 -1.61 11.93
C ASP A 342 14.04 -1.67 11.00
N SER A 343 14.01 -0.89 9.92
CA SER A 343 15.02 -0.90 8.87
C SER A 343 16.16 0.05 9.19
N LYS A 344 17.39 -0.41 9.13
CA LYS A 344 18.61 0.37 9.43
C LYS A 344 18.67 1.63 8.56
N GLY A 345 18.78 2.79 9.22
CA GLY A 345 18.82 4.09 8.56
C GLY A 345 17.47 4.66 8.11
N HIS A 346 16.38 3.88 8.19
CA HIS A 346 15.03 4.30 7.78
C HIS A 346 14.00 4.28 8.91
N GLY A 347 14.33 3.63 10.05
CA GLY A 347 13.40 3.42 11.16
C GLY A 347 12.29 2.44 10.82
N ILE A 348 11.12 2.60 11.44
CA ILE A 348 9.98 1.69 11.24
C ILE A 348 9.44 1.81 9.81
N THR A 349 9.51 0.71 9.07
CA THR A 349 9.03 0.62 7.69
C THR A 349 7.72 -0.16 7.56
N GLU A 350 7.48 -1.12 8.44
CA GLU A 350 6.27 -1.94 8.41
C GLU A 350 5.80 -2.31 9.82
N VAL A 351 4.47 -2.40 9.98
CA VAL A 351 3.82 -3.01 11.15
C VAL A 351 2.71 -3.92 10.64
N ARG A 352 2.77 -5.19 11.00
CA ARG A 352 1.84 -6.22 10.53
C ARG A 352 1.15 -6.89 11.70
N GLY A 353 -0.15 -7.15 11.54
CA GLY A 353 -0.94 -8.02 12.40
C GLY A 353 -1.23 -9.36 11.71
N ILE A 354 -2.12 -10.13 12.29
CA ILE A 354 -2.54 -11.45 11.80
C ILE A 354 -3.93 -11.44 11.14
N LEU A 355 -4.63 -10.30 11.13
CA LEU A 355 -5.87 -10.14 10.40
C LEU A 355 -5.57 -9.60 9.01
N SER A 356 -6.37 -9.97 8.02
CA SER A 356 -6.29 -9.41 6.66
C SER A 356 -7.66 -9.00 6.15
N ASP A 357 -7.68 -7.99 5.30
CA ASP A 357 -8.85 -7.57 4.53
C ASP A 357 -8.81 -8.12 3.09
N GLU A 358 -9.76 -7.69 2.28
CA GLU A 358 -9.86 -8.05 0.85
C GLU A 358 -8.61 -7.68 0.02
N THR A 359 -7.76 -6.76 0.53
CA THR A 359 -6.52 -6.34 -0.14
C THR A 359 -5.32 -7.19 0.27
N ALA A 360 -5.51 -8.22 1.08
CA ALA A 360 -4.49 -9.09 1.69
C ALA A 360 -3.45 -8.31 2.54
N LYS A 361 -3.81 -7.12 3.02
CA LYS A 361 -2.99 -6.38 3.97
C LYS A 361 -3.22 -6.91 5.38
N GLN A 362 -2.13 -7.18 6.08
CA GLN A 362 -2.17 -7.66 7.46
C GLN A 362 -2.41 -6.50 8.42
N HIS A 363 -3.51 -6.58 9.17
CA HIS A 363 -3.92 -5.58 10.15
C HIS A 363 -3.74 -6.10 11.57
N LEU A 364 -3.50 -5.18 12.50
CA LEU A 364 -3.55 -5.48 13.93
C LEU A 364 -5.00 -5.72 14.34
N ASP A 365 -5.23 -6.72 15.19
CA ASP A 365 -6.49 -6.86 15.91
C ASP A 365 -6.59 -5.82 17.04
N ASP A 366 -7.82 -5.49 17.44
CA ASP A 366 -8.06 -4.44 18.43
C ASP A 366 -7.45 -4.74 19.81
N TYR A 367 -7.30 -6.02 20.18
CA TYR A 367 -6.74 -6.43 21.46
C TYR A 367 -5.22 -6.22 21.51
N ILE A 368 -4.50 -6.50 20.42
CA ILE A 368 -3.05 -6.38 20.36
C ILE A 368 -2.57 -4.96 20.04
N THR A 369 -3.42 -4.12 19.46
CA THR A 369 -3.08 -2.75 19.06
C THR A 369 -2.43 -1.94 20.18
N PRO A 370 -2.95 -1.90 21.43
CA PRO A 370 -2.33 -1.15 22.52
C PRO A 370 -0.92 -1.63 22.89
N VAL A 371 -0.67 -2.94 22.77
CA VAL A 371 0.66 -3.55 23.04
C VAL A 371 1.66 -3.08 22.00
N VAL A 372 1.25 -3.04 20.73
CA VAL A 372 2.08 -2.60 19.62
C VAL A 372 2.35 -1.10 19.69
N GLU A 373 1.35 -0.28 20.00
CA GLU A 373 1.49 1.17 20.19
C GLU A 373 2.49 1.52 21.28
N LYS A 374 2.44 0.80 22.41
CA LYS A 374 3.41 0.95 23.50
C LYS A 374 4.83 0.61 23.05
N ARG A 375 5.01 -0.43 22.22
CA ARG A 375 6.32 -0.78 21.66
C ARG A 375 6.81 0.27 20.69
N LEU A 376 5.97 0.73 19.78
CA LEU A 376 6.29 1.78 18.81
C LEU A 376 6.76 3.06 19.50
N ALA A 377 6.13 3.46 20.60
CA ALA A 377 6.53 4.64 21.39
C ALA A 377 7.97 4.53 21.93
N SER A 378 8.52 3.33 22.07
CA SER A 378 9.89 3.09 22.54
C SER A 378 10.93 2.96 21.41
N LEU A 379 10.51 2.95 20.14
CA LEU A 379 11.38 2.77 19.00
C LEU A 379 11.61 4.09 18.24
N PRO A 380 12.81 4.34 17.70
CA PRO A 380 13.06 5.50 16.84
C PRO A 380 12.09 5.53 15.65
N GLY A 381 11.43 6.65 15.41
CA GLY A 381 10.45 6.79 14.33
C GLY A 381 9.07 6.17 14.61
N GLY A 382 8.88 5.52 15.74
CA GLY A 382 7.62 4.85 16.09
C GLY A 382 6.46 5.83 16.32
N GLU A 383 6.71 7.06 16.80
CA GLU A 383 5.68 8.09 16.91
C GLU A 383 5.13 8.48 15.53
N LYS A 384 6.01 8.71 14.57
CA LYS A 384 5.62 9.00 13.19
C LYS A 384 4.76 7.88 12.61
N TRP A 385 5.13 6.62 12.85
CA TRP A 385 4.35 5.47 12.41
C TRP A 385 2.97 5.40 13.08
N ARG A 386 2.91 5.66 14.38
CA ARG A 386 1.66 5.73 15.15
C ARG A 386 0.69 6.76 14.57
N ASP A 387 1.21 7.96 14.25
CA ASP A 387 0.42 9.02 13.63
C ASP A 387 -0.08 8.60 12.24
N GLN A 388 0.76 7.94 11.44
CA GLN A 388 0.36 7.38 10.15
C GLN A 388 -0.78 6.35 10.30
N MET A 389 -0.68 5.42 11.23
CA MET A 389 -1.72 4.41 11.46
C MET A 389 -3.05 5.07 11.87
N ARG A 390 -3.01 6.03 12.80
CA ARG A 390 -4.19 6.77 13.25
C ARG A 390 -4.84 7.50 12.08
N ASP A 391 -4.07 8.21 11.30
CA ASP A 391 -4.56 9.00 10.17
C ASP A 391 -5.13 8.10 9.05
N MET A 392 -4.49 6.96 8.77
CA MET A 392 -4.98 5.99 7.78
C MET A 392 -6.27 5.30 8.23
N LYS A 393 -6.41 4.96 9.52
CA LYS A 393 -7.67 4.42 10.08
C LYS A 393 -8.80 5.44 9.97
N ARG A 394 -8.53 6.71 10.31
CA ARG A 394 -9.49 7.80 10.18
C ARG A 394 -9.91 8.02 8.73
N LEU A 395 -8.94 8.06 7.81
CA LEU A 395 -9.21 8.20 6.38
C LEU A 395 -10.03 7.03 5.82
N ALA A 396 -9.77 5.81 6.26
CA ALA A 396 -10.57 4.64 5.88
C ALA A 396 -12.04 4.77 6.33
N THR A 397 -12.26 5.22 7.58
CA THR A 397 -13.60 5.47 8.11
C THR A 397 -14.35 6.54 7.30
N ILE A 398 -13.68 7.66 6.99
CA ILE A 398 -14.26 8.73 6.19
C ILE A 398 -14.57 8.25 4.75
N HIS A 399 -13.69 7.44 4.18
CA HIS A 399 -13.91 6.86 2.86
C HIS A 399 -15.13 5.91 2.82
N LEU A 400 -15.37 5.14 3.88
CA LEU A 400 -16.57 4.31 4.02
C LEU A 400 -17.84 5.17 4.12
N LYS A 401 -17.84 6.25 4.92
CA LYS A 401 -18.94 7.22 4.96
C LYS A 401 -19.24 7.78 3.56
N HIS A 402 -18.21 8.22 2.84
CA HIS A 402 -18.35 8.72 1.48
C HIS A 402 -18.94 7.68 0.52
N LYS A 403 -18.50 6.41 0.59
CA LYS A 403 -19.08 5.31 -0.22
C LYS A 403 -20.56 5.07 0.08
N ARG A 404 -20.96 5.21 1.34
CA ARG A 404 -22.35 5.05 1.79
C ARG A 404 -23.20 6.31 1.57
N ARG A 405 -22.62 7.39 1.03
CA ARG A 405 -23.23 8.70 0.84
C ARG A 405 -23.72 9.33 2.14
N GLU A 406 -23.08 9.01 3.26
CA GLU A 406 -23.29 9.64 4.54
C GLU A 406 -22.69 11.06 4.53
N GLU A 407 -23.30 11.99 5.26
CA GLU A 407 -22.72 13.32 5.44
C GLU A 407 -21.41 13.26 6.23
N LEU A 408 -20.43 14.03 5.76
CA LEU A 408 -19.16 14.19 6.47
C LEU A 408 -19.31 15.25 7.55
N SER A 409 -18.87 14.95 8.76
CA SER A 409 -18.88 15.92 9.86
C SER A 409 -17.88 17.05 9.63
N GLN A 410 -18.04 18.15 10.35
CA GLN A 410 -17.06 19.23 10.36
C GLN A 410 -15.64 18.75 10.70
N GLU A 411 -15.52 17.80 11.62
CA GLU A 411 -14.23 17.18 11.98
C GLU A 411 -13.66 16.32 10.86
N ASP A 412 -14.50 15.58 10.10
CA ASP A 412 -14.07 14.82 8.94
C ASP A 412 -13.52 15.76 7.85
N LEU A 413 -14.20 16.89 7.62
CA LEU A 413 -13.75 17.90 6.67
C LEU A 413 -12.47 18.61 7.13
N ARG A 414 -12.36 18.98 8.43
CA ARG A 414 -11.10 19.53 8.99
C ARG A 414 -9.91 18.62 8.72
N PHE A 415 -10.10 17.31 8.90
CA PHE A 415 -9.08 16.31 8.62
C PHE A 415 -8.75 16.25 7.14
N LEU A 416 -9.76 16.11 6.25
CA LEU A 416 -9.54 16.00 4.80
C LEU A 416 -8.89 17.24 4.17
N TYR A 417 -9.20 18.42 4.68
CA TYR A 417 -8.59 19.70 4.26
C TYR A 417 -7.27 20.00 4.96
N GLU A 418 -6.81 19.10 5.83
CA GLU A 418 -5.53 19.20 6.55
C GLU A 418 -5.39 20.51 7.34
N ILE A 419 -6.48 20.97 7.97
CA ILE A 419 -6.53 22.27 8.68
C ILE A 419 -5.67 22.23 9.96
N ASP A 420 -5.73 21.15 10.73
CA ASP A 420 -5.04 21.01 12.01
C ASP A 420 -3.64 20.39 11.87
N GLY A 421 -3.30 19.91 10.68
CA GLY A 421 -2.03 19.26 10.37
C GLY A 421 -2.13 18.39 9.14
N LYS A 422 -0.98 17.99 8.63
CA LYS A 422 -0.93 17.11 7.45
C LYS A 422 -1.29 15.68 7.81
N ILE A 423 -2.04 15.05 6.93
CA ILE A 423 -2.33 13.62 7.01
C ILE A 423 -1.05 12.84 6.73
N HIS A 424 -0.62 12.04 7.70
CA HIS A 424 0.54 11.16 7.56
C HIS A 424 0.16 9.96 6.69
N THR A 425 0.66 9.92 5.47
CA THR A 425 0.42 8.85 4.51
C THR A 425 1.58 7.84 4.53
N THR A 426 1.34 6.62 4.07
CA THR A 426 2.37 5.58 3.93
C THR A 426 3.26 5.76 2.69
N GLY A 427 3.05 6.82 1.90
CA GLY A 427 3.83 7.16 0.70
C GLY A 427 4.32 8.61 0.74
N TYR A 428 5.05 9.01 -0.29
CA TYR A 428 5.61 10.37 -0.42
C TYR A 428 4.58 11.43 -0.87
N GLY A 429 3.35 11.02 -1.20
CA GLY A 429 2.32 11.90 -1.73
C GLY A 429 1.02 11.92 -0.92
N ARG A 430 0.08 12.75 -1.34
CA ARG A 430 -1.28 12.81 -0.78
C ARG A 430 -2.05 11.54 -1.16
N ASP A 431 -2.72 10.91 -0.19
CA ASP A 431 -3.50 9.68 -0.46
C ASP A 431 -4.60 9.94 -1.50
N PRO A 432 -4.70 9.12 -2.56
CA PRO A 432 -5.67 9.31 -3.64
C PRO A 432 -7.14 9.30 -3.17
N ARG A 433 -7.44 8.65 -2.03
CA ARG A 433 -8.78 8.66 -1.43
C ARG A 433 -9.22 10.06 -1.06
N ILE A 434 -8.32 10.92 -0.57
CA ILE A 434 -8.61 12.30 -0.20
C ILE A 434 -9.12 13.06 -1.42
N THR A 435 -8.38 13.00 -2.54
CA THR A 435 -8.76 13.66 -3.79
C THR A 435 -10.12 13.15 -4.29
N LYS A 436 -10.37 11.84 -4.18
CA LYS A 436 -11.64 11.22 -4.60
C LYS A 436 -12.82 11.68 -3.75
N ILE A 437 -12.65 11.78 -2.44
CA ILE A 437 -13.70 12.22 -1.51
C ILE A 437 -14.03 13.70 -1.73
N LEU A 438 -13.02 14.54 -1.95
CA LEU A 438 -13.19 15.98 -2.15
C LEU A 438 -13.67 16.33 -3.57
N LYS A 439 -13.60 15.39 -4.52
CA LYS A 439 -14.05 15.63 -5.90
C LYS A 439 -15.55 15.93 -5.96
N GLY A 440 -15.89 17.10 -6.51
CA GLY A 440 -17.27 17.56 -6.67
C GLY A 440 -17.86 18.26 -5.46
N ARG A 441 -17.09 18.44 -4.37
CA ARG A 441 -17.47 19.29 -3.23
C ARG A 441 -17.13 20.75 -3.50
N ASP A 442 -17.91 21.67 -2.91
CA ASP A 442 -17.56 23.09 -2.93
C ASP A 442 -16.56 23.40 -1.79
N ILE A 443 -15.33 23.67 -2.17
CA ILE A 443 -14.22 23.90 -1.23
C ILE A 443 -14.51 25.09 -0.29
N LYS A 444 -15.13 26.15 -0.80
CA LYS A 444 -15.38 27.35 0.00
C LYS A 444 -16.51 27.14 1.01
N ASP A 445 -17.54 26.38 0.63
CA ASP A 445 -18.63 26.03 1.54
C ASP A 445 -18.13 25.12 2.66
N ASP A 446 -17.35 24.10 2.31
CA ASP A 446 -16.74 23.21 3.29
C ASP A 446 -15.81 23.97 4.25
N LEU A 447 -14.94 24.84 3.72
CA LEU A 447 -14.00 25.61 4.53
C LEU A 447 -14.70 26.70 5.35
N SER A 448 -15.77 27.30 4.85
CA SER A 448 -16.60 28.24 5.62
C SER A 448 -17.18 27.58 6.87
N LEU A 449 -17.70 26.35 6.70
CA LEU A 449 -18.18 25.53 7.81
C LEU A 449 -17.07 25.18 8.80
N VAL A 450 -15.92 24.72 8.26
CA VAL A 450 -14.79 24.20 9.05
C VAL A 450 -14.08 25.31 9.85
N LEU A 451 -13.89 26.47 9.23
CA LEU A 451 -13.13 27.59 9.82
C LEU A 451 -14.03 28.61 10.52
N SER A 452 -15.37 28.51 10.36
CA SER A 452 -16.36 29.44 10.88
C SER A 452 -16.10 30.89 10.41
N ILE A 453 -15.73 31.04 9.13
CA ILE A 453 -15.52 32.32 8.45
C ILE A 453 -16.43 32.43 7.23
N PRO A 454 -16.85 33.67 6.86
CA PRO A 454 -17.68 33.89 5.68
C PRO A 454 -17.01 33.34 4.39
N ARG A 455 -17.80 32.75 3.52
CA ARG A 455 -17.35 32.20 2.24
C ARG A 455 -16.57 33.16 1.37
N GLU A 456 -16.97 34.44 1.39
CA GLU A 456 -16.35 35.55 0.64
C GLU A 456 -14.95 35.93 1.16
N GLN A 457 -14.61 35.51 2.38
CA GLN A 457 -13.28 35.68 2.98
C GLN A 457 -12.34 34.49 2.75
N ILE A 458 -12.80 33.51 1.96
CA ILE A 458 -12.01 32.33 1.55
C ILE A 458 -11.66 32.45 0.08
N SER A 459 -10.38 32.31 -0.26
CA SER A 459 -9.90 32.29 -1.64
C SER A 459 -9.34 30.93 -2.02
N THR A 460 -9.49 30.57 -3.29
CA THR A 460 -8.96 29.34 -3.90
C THR A 460 -8.11 29.65 -5.14
N THR A 461 -8.11 30.93 -5.58
CA THR A 461 -7.29 31.39 -6.70
C THR A 461 -6.43 32.59 -6.27
N GLN A 462 -5.35 32.83 -6.98
CA GLN A 462 -4.44 33.97 -6.75
C GLN A 462 -5.17 35.32 -6.87
N GLU A 463 -6.03 35.45 -7.87
CA GLU A 463 -6.80 36.70 -8.08
C GLU A 463 -7.73 37.01 -6.93
N GLU A 464 -8.40 36.01 -6.37
CA GLU A 464 -9.22 36.17 -5.20
C GLU A 464 -8.40 36.53 -3.96
N ALA A 465 -7.23 35.84 -3.78
CA ALA A 465 -6.37 36.09 -2.63
C ALA A 465 -5.89 37.53 -2.50
N LEU A 466 -5.76 38.24 -3.62
CA LEU A 466 -5.27 39.63 -3.67
C LEU A 466 -6.37 40.69 -3.62
N ARG A 467 -7.64 40.33 -3.42
CA ARG A 467 -8.76 41.32 -3.32
C ARG A 467 -8.80 42.12 -2.03
N GLY A 468 -7.93 41.77 -1.08
CA GLY A 468 -7.73 42.62 0.11
C GLY A 468 -8.65 42.34 1.32
N ASN A 469 -9.53 41.35 1.27
CA ASN A 469 -10.43 41.05 2.41
C ASN A 469 -10.47 39.53 2.70
N ILE A 470 -9.37 38.86 2.44
CA ILE A 470 -9.28 37.41 2.56
C ILE A 470 -8.66 37.01 3.90
N VAL A 471 -9.36 36.17 4.63
CA VAL A 471 -8.87 35.59 5.90
C VAL A 471 -8.08 34.32 5.62
N TYR A 472 -8.55 33.46 4.72
CA TYR A 472 -7.89 32.17 4.44
C TYR A 472 -7.78 31.88 2.94
N HIS A 473 -6.57 31.54 2.50
CA HIS A 473 -6.31 31.03 1.15
C HIS A 473 -6.07 29.52 1.17
N TYR A 474 -6.88 28.76 0.43
CA TYR A 474 -6.72 27.32 0.28
C TYR A 474 -5.73 26.98 -0.82
N GLY A 475 -4.71 26.19 -0.49
CA GLY A 475 -3.67 25.73 -1.41
C GLY A 475 -2.44 26.64 -1.42
N ASN A 476 -1.65 26.52 -2.49
CA ASN A 476 -0.43 27.32 -2.65
C ASN A 476 -0.75 28.68 -3.25
N LEU A 477 -0.09 29.73 -2.76
CA LEU A 477 -0.18 31.08 -3.31
C LEU A 477 1.14 31.46 -4.01
N GLY A 478 1.11 31.46 -5.33
CA GLY A 478 2.29 31.72 -6.17
C GLY A 478 2.37 33.19 -6.59
N LEU A 479 3.25 33.97 -5.99
CA LEU A 479 3.45 35.39 -6.25
C LEU A 479 4.92 35.71 -6.62
N SER A 480 5.63 34.74 -7.17
CA SER A 480 7.06 34.85 -7.52
C SER A 480 7.38 35.91 -8.59
N SER A 481 6.39 36.34 -9.36
CA SER A 481 6.55 37.41 -10.36
C SER A 481 6.53 38.83 -9.77
N LEU A 482 6.11 38.99 -8.50
CA LEU A 482 6.10 40.28 -7.85
C LEU A 482 7.50 40.70 -7.43
N THR A 483 7.89 41.93 -7.81
CA THR A 483 9.19 42.54 -7.45
C THR A 483 9.08 43.60 -6.36
N SER A 484 7.86 44.06 -6.05
CA SER A 484 7.55 45.03 -4.98
C SER A 484 6.33 44.54 -4.19
N ALA A 485 6.29 44.84 -2.89
CA ALA A 485 5.14 44.59 -2.03
C ALA A 485 4.24 45.83 -1.86
N GLU A 486 4.50 46.94 -2.60
CA GLU A 486 3.70 48.14 -2.53
C GLU A 486 2.24 47.87 -2.91
N GLY A 487 1.30 48.20 -2.01
CA GLY A 487 -0.13 47.94 -2.19
C GLY A 487 -0.56 46.47 -2.09
N LEU A 488 0.36 45.56 -1.77
CA LEU A 488 0.07 44.12 -1.66
C LEU A 488 -0.65 43.85 -0.34
N THR A 489 -1.84 43.26 -0.43
CA THR A 489 -2.58 42.74 0.73
C THR A 489 -2.70 41.25 0.62
N LEU A 490 -2.02 40.52 1.50
CA LEU A 490 -2.05 39.06 1.55
C LEU A 490 -3.19 38.57 2.48
N PRO A 491 -3.68 37.31 2.26
CA PRO A 491 -4.57 36.64 3.20
C PRO A 491 -3.97 36.57 4.61
N GLN A 492 -4.80 36.54 5.64
CA GLN A 492 -4.32 36.38 7.01
C GLN A 492 -3.65 35.02 7.25
N SER A 493 -4.09 33.97 6.51
CA SER A 493 -3.51 32.64 6.56
C SER A 493 -3.47 32.00 5.16
N VAL A 494 -2.41 31.23 4.87
CA VAL A 494 -2.25 30.45 3.64
C VAL A 494 -2.12 28.97 4.00
N GLY A 495 -3.07 28.14 3.55
CA GLY A 495 -3.09 26.70 3.85
C GLY A 495 -1.99 25.89 3.18
N GLY A 496 -1.46 26.34 2.04
CA GLY A 496 -0.34 25.76 1.32
C GLY A 496 0.96 26.55 1.46
N SER A 497 1.81 26.49 0.43
CA SER A 497 3.05 27.26 0.35
C SER A 497 2.81 28.66 -0.21
N LEU A 498 3.58 29.65 0.30
CA LEU A 498 3.60 31.02 -0.19
C LEU A 498 4.94 31.29 -0.89
N TYR A 499 4.87 31.68 -2.17
CA TYR A 499 6.03 31.95 -3.00
C TYR A 499 6.13 33.45 -3.30
N LEU A 500 7.14 34.10 -2.75
CA LEU A 500 7.43 35.53 -2.89
C LEU A 500 8.89 35.74 -3.35
N ASN A 501 9.42 34.82 -4.13
CA ASN A 501 10.83 34.75 -4.56
C ASN A 501 11.28 35.97 -5.38
N GLY A 502 10.35 36.69 -6.03
CA GLY A 502 10.66 37.88 -6.83
C GLY A 502 10.90 39.13 -6.02
N LEU A 503 10.48 39.16 -4.73
CA LEU A 503 10.64 40.34 -3.86
C LEU A 503 12.13 40.47 -3.47
N THR A 504 12.69 41.66 -3.73
CA THR A 504 14.08 42.00 -3.37
C THR A 504 14.16 42.84 -2.10
N SER A 505 13.03 43.41 -1.64
CA SER A 505 12.90 44.23 -0.44
C SER A 505 11.68 43.81 0.36
N ALA A 506 11.80 43.81 1.68
CA ALA A 506 10.71 43.58 2.63
C ALA A 506 9.87 44.85 2.92
N LYS A 507 10.20 45.99 2.30
CA LYS A 507 9.48 47.26 2.51
C LYS A 507 8.01 47.06 2.12
N ASP A 508 7.11 47.52 2.99
CA ASP A 508 5.65 47.45 2.86
C ASP A 508 5.08 46.00 2.83
N LEU A 509 5.91 44.97 3.08
CA LEU A 509 5.47 43.59 3.10
C LEU A 509 4.88 43.22 4.47
N THR A 510 3.61 42.86 4.47
CA THR A 510 2.94 42.25 5.62
C THR A 510 2.67 40.78 5.31
N LEU A 511 3.36 39.88 6.01
CA LEU A 511 3.19 38.45 5.84
C LEU A 511 1.94 37.92 6.56
N PRO A 512 1.37 36.78 6.11
CA PRO A 512 0.30 36.07 6.80
C PRO A 512 0.69 35.70 8.24
N GLN A 513 -0.30 35.54 9.12
CA GLN A 513 -0.07 35.05 10.49
C GLN A 513 0.42 33.58 10.50
N SER A 514 0.00 32.79 9.50
CA SER A 514 0.42 31.37 9.35
C SER A 514 0.54 30.98 7.89
N VAL A 515 1.50 30.08 7.62
CA VAL A 515 1.70 29.44 6.31
C VAL A 515 1.81 27.93 6.54
N GLY A 516 0.80 27.17 6.10
CA GLY A 516 0.72 25.71 6.31
C GLY A 516 1.72 24.90 5.48
N GLY A 517 2.27 25.49 4.40
CA GLY A 517 3.36 24.94 3.57
C GLY A 517 4.70 25.62 3.83
N GLY A 518 5.53 25.77 2.79
CA GLY A 518 6.77 26.53 2.84
C GLY A 518 6.57 28.01 2.55
N LEU A 519 7.43 28.85 3.13
CA LEU A 519 7.52 30.28 2.84
C LEU A 519 8.84 30.53 2.09
N TYR A 520 8.73 31.02 0.86
CA TYR A 520 9.87 31.23 -0.03
C TYR A 520 10.09 32.71 -0.31
N LEU A 521 11.16 33.26 0.26
CA LEU A 521 11.56 34.67 0.21
C LEU A 521 13.03 34.81 -0.24
N ASN A 522 13.51 33.86 -1.03
CA ASN A 522 14.92 33.79 -1.43
C ASN A 522 15.39 34.94 -2.36
N GLY A 523 14.50 35.86 -2.74
CA GLY A 523 14.89 37.13 -3.38
C GLY A 523 15.29 38.23 -2.42
N LEU A 524 14.92 38.12 -1.11
CA LEU A 524 15.20 39.16 -0.11
C LEU A 524 16.66 39.16 0.30
N THR A 525 17.31 40.31 0.23
CA THR A 525 18.68 40.51 0.71
C THR A 525 18.74 41.05 2.15
N SER A 526 17.66 41.56 2.68
CA SER A 526 17.50 42.03 4.07
C SER A 526 16.11 41.70 4.58
N ALA A 527 16.02 41.24 5.80
CA ALA A 527 14.77 40.99 6.52
C ALA A 527 14.55 42.02 7.66
N LYS A 528 15.25 43.15 7.61
CA LYS A 528 15.08 44.22 8.58
C LYS A 528 13.64 44.70 8.57
N ASP A 529 13.04 44.81 9.75
CA ASP A 529 11.66 45.26 9.99
C ASP A 529 10.57 44.27 9.45
N LEU A 530 10.96 43.07 8.98
CA LEU A 530 10.02 42.04 8.53
C LEU A 530 9.49 41.24 9.73
N THR A 531 8.18 41.21 9.89
CA THR A 531 7.52 40.34 10.86
C THR A 531 7.13 39.01 10.18
N PHE A 532 7.72 37.92 10.65
CA PHE A 532 7.42 36.58 10.12
C PHE A 532 6.11 36.03 10.71
N PRO A 533 5.50 35.04 10.02
CA PRO A 533 4.40 34.24 10.55
C PRO A 533 4.77 33.59 11.90
N GLN A 534 3.77 33.33 12.73
CA GLN A 534 4.00 32.55 13.96
C GLN A 534 4.51 31.16 13.67
N SER A 535 4.01 30.55 12.56
CA SER A 535 4.42 29.21 12.14
C SER A 535 4.54 29.11 10.62
N VAL A 536 5.54 28.32 10.16
CA VAL A 536 5.73 27.88 8.79
C VAL A 536 5.74 26.35 8.80
N GLY A 537 4.77 25.72 8.16
CA GLY A 537 4.54 24.27 8.25
C GLY A 537 5.57 23.40 7.56
N ARG A 538 6.45 23.99 6.71
CA ARG A 538 7.56 23.31 6.02
C ARG A 538 8.82 24.17 6.07
N ASN A 539 9.45 24.40 4.90
CA ASN A 539 10.70 25.14 4.78
C ASN A 539 10.45 26.65 4.82
N LEU A 540 11.37 27.35 5.45
CA LEU A 540 11.53 28.80 5.31
C LEU A 540 12.79 29.06 4.52
N ASP A 541 12.65 29.68 3.34
CA ASP A 541 13.75 29.97 2.44
C ASP A 541 14.09 31.47 2.43
N LEU A 542 15.22 31.80 3.01
CA LEU A 542 15.82 33.13 3.12
C LEU A 542 17.28 33.09 2.63
N SER A 543 17.55 32.25 1.62
CA SER A 543 18.94 31.91 1.19
C SER A 543 19.75 33.10 0.70
N SER A 544 19.12 34.22 0.27
CA SER A 544 19.83 35.43 -0.20
C SER A 544 20.04 36.50 0.89
N LEU A 545 19.64 36.27 2.15
CA LEU A 545 19.89 37.23 3.22
C LEU A 545 21.38 37.44 3.47
N ASN A 546 21.82 38.72 3.43
CA ASN A 546 23.23 39.08 3.60
C ASN A 546 23.62 39.38 5.05
N SER A 547 22.65 39.50 5.96
CA SER A 547 22.88 39.77 7.39
C SER A 547 21.75 39.21 8.25
N ALA A 548 22.10 38.72 9.42
CA ALA A 548 21.14 38.30 10.45
C ALA A 548 20.72 39.45 11.38
N GLU A 549 21.17 40.69 11.14
CA GLU A 549 20.85 41.84 12.01
C GLU A 549 19.35 42.13 12.00
N GLY A 550 18.73 42.16 13.19
CA GLY A 550 17.31 42.41 13.37
C GLY A 550 16.38 41.25 12.92
N LEU A 551 16.93 40.08 12.55
CA LEU A 551 16.14 38.93 12.13
C LEU A 551 15.45 38.27 13.33
N THR A 552 14.11 38.28 13.32
CA THR A 552 13.29 37.57 14.30
C THR A 552 12.59 36.41 13.59
N LEU A 553 12.96 35.17 13.93
CA LEU A 553 12.44 33.99 13.27
C LEU A 553 11.06 33.54 13.80
N PRO A 554 10.29 32.76 13.02
CA PRO A 554 9.04 32.14 13.47
C PRO A 554 9.21 31.27 14.72
N GLN A 555 8.15 31.12 15.51
CA GLN A 555 8.15 30.20 16.66
C GLN A 555 8.35 28.73 16.24
N SER A 556 7.91 28.36 15.02
CA SER A 556 8.10 27.03 14.47
C SER A 556 8.30 27.05 12.96
N VAL A 557 9.28 26.25 12.50
CA VAL A 557 9.51 25.89 11.10
C VAL A 557 9.48 24.37 11.04
N GLY A 558 8.55 23.81 10.31
CA GLY A 558 8.28 22.35 10.32
C GLY A 558 9.37 21.50 9.67
N ARG A 559 10.31 22.11 8.94
CA ARG A 559 11.48 21.48 8.31
C ARG A 559 12.68 22.42 8.39
N ASP A 560 13.29 22.71 7.24
CA ASP A 560 14.56 23.41 7.14
C ASP A 560 14.39 24.91 6.99
N LEU A 561 15.32 25.65 7.62
CA LEU A 561 15.52 27.09 7.43
C LEU A 561 16.79 27.28 6.60
N TYR A 562 16.63 27.76 5.36
CA TYR A 562 17.72 28.04 4.45
C TYR A 562 18.22 29.49 4.60
N LEU A 563 19.52 29.65 4.90
CA LEU A 563 20.20 30.93 5.13
C LEU A 563 21.59 30.91 4.41
N ASP A 564 21.63 30.45 3.16
CA ASP A 564 22.89 30.12 2.46
C ASP A 564 23.89 31.27 2.41
N SER A 565 23.45 32.51 2.27
CA SER A 565 24.32 33.69 2.16
C SER A 565 24.83 34.23 3.51
N LEU A 566 24.32 33.73 4.65
CA LEU A 566 24.86 34.12 5.96
C LEU A 566 26.19 33.42 6.27
N THR A 567 27.01 34.10 7.03
CA THR A 567 28.29 33.53 7.51
C THR A 567 28.04 32.40 8.52
N SER A 568 28.99 31.46 8.62
CA SER A 568 28.94 30.38 9.61
C SER A 568 28.80 30.88 11.05
N ALA A 569 29.37 32.06 11.36
CA ALA A 569 29.26 32.67 12.68
C ALA A 569 27.83 33.14 12.97
N GLU A 570 27.16 33.78 12.00
CA GLU A 570 25.78 34.23 12.12
C GLU A 570 24.82 33.03 12.25
N LYS A 571 24.96 32.00 11.40
CA LYS A 571 24.19 30.73 11.51
C LYS A 571 24.37 30.10 12.90
N THR A 572 25.60 30.04 13.42
CA THR A 572 25.86 29.50 14.76
C THR A 572 25.20 30.30 15.88
N ASN A 573 25.14 31.63 15.75
CA ASN A 573 24.46 32.49 16.70
C ASN A 573 22.95 32.30 16.67
N LEU A 574 22.35 32.24 15.47
CA LEU A 574 20.93 31.95 15.29
C LEU A 574 20.57 30.57 15.83
N GLN A 575 21.40 29.54 15.59
CA GLN A 575 21.18 28.19 16.12
C GLN A 575 21.19 28.15 17.65
N LYS A 576 22.01 28.98 18.30
CA LYS A 576 21.99 29.12 19.77
C LYS A 576 20.72 29.82 20.27
N GLN A 577 20.25 30.83 19.54
CA GLN A 577 19.04 31.58 19.87
C GLN A 577 17.77 30.77 19.61
N TYR A 578 17.75 29.95 18.55
CA TYR A 578 16.63 29.12 18.13
C TYR A 578 17.07 27.64 18.03
N PRO A 579 17.33 26.95 19.16
CA PRO A 579 17.91 25.61 19.17
C PRO A 579 16.96 24.53 18.60
N HIS A 580 15.68 24.84 18.50
CA HIS A 580 14.63 23.95 17.98
C HIS A 580 14.46 24.06 16.46
N LEU A 581 15.07 25.04 15.78
CA LEU A 581 15.01 25.18 14.33
C LEU A 581 16.20 24.47 13.69
N HIS A 582 15.95 23.80 12.55
CA HIS A 582 17.02 23.19 11.75
C HIS A 582 17.50 24.19 10.70
N ILE A 583 18.68 24.79 10.95
CA ILE A 583 19.30 25.79 10.08
C ILE A 583 20.28 25.09 9.14
N VAL A 584 20.12 25.33 7.84
CA VAL A 584 20.93 24.74 6.76
C VAL A 584 21.85 25.79 6.15
#